data_d1d1eb458c49e964c86db233cf51eb37
#
_entry.id   d1d1eb458c49e964c86db233cf51eb37
#
_cell.length_a   1.000
_cell.length_b   1.000
_cell.length_c   1.000
_cell.angle_alpha   90.00
_cell.angle_beta   90.00
_cell.angle_gamma   90.00
#
_symmetry.space_group_name_H-M   'P 1'
#
loop_
_entity.id
_entity.type
_entity.pdbx_description
1 polymer ?
#
loop_
_entity_poly.entity_id
_entity_poly.type
_entity_poly.pdbx_seq_one_letter_code
_entity_poly.pdbx_strand_id
1 'polypeptide(L)'
;MIKTGFIKAIGQPRSWKTKEGEARETYLVTVSVPYVRNDGKQGEDVMVCDHICGNPDYVKQLHELMESQAELDLTISFSLREYNGKEFTNIKLINLSKRISS
;
A
#
# COMPACT_ATOMS: atom_id res chain seq x y z
N MET A 1 10.33 5.48 -2.68
CA MET A 1 10.59 5.63 -1.23
C MET A 1 10.22 4.34 -0.51
N ILE A 2 11.10 3.86 0.34
CA ILE A 2 10.86 2.64 1.12
C ILE A 2 10.60 3.01 2.56
N LYS A 3 9.48 2.52 3.10
CA LYS A 3 9.08 2.72 4.48
C LYS A 3 8.83 1.38 5.15
N THR A 4 9.07 1.31 6.44
CA THR A 4 8.77 0.11 7.23
C THR A 4 7.46 0.30 7.98
N GLY A 5 6.55 -0.64 7.84
CA GLY A 5 5.24 -0.53 8.48
C GLY A 5 4.42 -1.80 8.40
N PHE A 6 3.11 -1.61 8.57
CA PHE A 6 2.15 -2.71 8.66
C PHE A 6 0.95 -2.45 7.75
N ILE A 7 0.29 -3.52 7.33
CA ILE A 7 -1.00 -3.41 6.65
C ILE A 7 -2.09 -3.33 7.72
N LYS A 8 -2.89 -2.27 7.69
CA LYS A 8 -4.02 -2.09 8.62
C LYS A 8 -5.33 -2.62 8.05
N ALA A 9 -5.56 -2.41 6.76
CA ALA A 9 -6.81 -2.81 6.13
C ALA A 9 -6.60 -3.03 4.64
N ILE A 10 -7.41 -3.90 4.07
CA ILE A 10 -7.45 -4.16 2.63
C ILE A 10 -8.89 -3.93 2.18
N GLY A 11 -9.09 -2.95 1.30
CA GLY A 11 -10.41 -2.60 0.79
C GLY A 11 -10.86 -3.50 -0.34
N GLN A 12 -12.05 -3.20 -0.87
CA GLN A 12 -12.62 -3.95 -1.99
C GLN A 12 -11.82 -3.68 -3.27
N PRO A 13 -11.64 -4.70 -4.12
CA PRO A 13 -10.91 -4.52 -5.37
C PRO A 13 -11.73 -3.76 -6.40
N ARG A 14 -11.02 -2.99 -7.23
CA ARG A 14 -11.57 -2.36 -8.41
C ARG A 14 -10.99 -3.05 -9.64
N SER A 15 -11.85 -3.67 -10.44
CA SER A 15 -11.45 -4.41 -11.63
C SER A 15 -11.33 -3.47 -12.83
N TRP A 16 -10.31 -3.69 -13.65
CA TRP A 16 -10.09 -2.93 -14.88
C TRP A 16 -9.33 -3.79 -15.87
N LYS A 17 -9.29 -3.35 -17.12
CA LYS A 17 -8.57 -4.07 -18.17
C LYS A 17 -7.47 -3.20 -18.76
N THR A 18 -6.32 -3.84 -19.07
CA THR A 18 -5.23 -3.18 -19.76
C THR A 18 -5.60 -2.97 -21.24
N LYS A 19 -4.76 -2.22 -21.97
CA LYS A 19 -4.96 -2.00 -23.40
C LYS A 19 -4.93 -3.32 -24.19
N GLU A 20 -4.20 -4.30 -23.70
CA GLU A 20 -4.12 -5.64 -24.31
C GLU A 20 -5.30 -6.54 -23.92
N GLY A 21 -6.23 -6.04 -23.12
CA GLY A 21 -7.41 -6.79 -22.69
C GLY A 21 -7.17 -7.70 -21.48
N GLU A 22 -6.03 -7.60 -20.82
CA GLU A 22 -5.76 -8.38 -19.61
C GLU A 22 -6.50 -7.80 -18.41
N ALA A 23 -7.16 -8.68 -17.65
CA ALA A 23 -7.86 -8.27 -16.43
C ALA A 23 -6.87 -7.98 -15.31
N ARG A 24 -7.10 -6.87 -14.61
CA ARG A 24 -6.30 -6.47 -13.44
C ARG A 24 -7.24 -6.02 -12.34
N GLU A 25 -6.78 -6.14 -11.11
CA GLU A 25 -7.51 -5.64 -9.95
C GLU A 25 -6.60 -4.73 -9.14
N THR A 26 -7.17 -3.59 -8.71
CA THR A 26 -6.48 -2.66 -7.82
C THR A 26 -7.18 -2.68 -6.47
N TYR A 27 -6.41 -2.94 -5.43
CA TYR A 27 -6.88 -2.93 -4.05
C TYR A 27 -6.46 -1.64 -3.38
N LEU A 28 -7.33 -1.11 -2.52
CA LEU A 28 -6.95 -0.03 -1.62
C LEU A 28 -6.37 -0.66 -0.36
N VAL A 29 -5.07 -0.49 -0.17
CA VAL A 29 -4.36 -1.05 0.98
C VAL A 29 -4.01 0.08 1.93
N THR A 30 -4.54 0.03 3.14
CA THR A 30 -4.22 1.00 4.18
C THR A 30 -3.01 0.49 4.96
N VAL A 31 -1.94 1.28 4.94
CA VAL A 31 -0.71 0.95 5.64
C VAL A 31 -0.44 1.95 6.76
N SER A 32 0.22 1.48 7.80
CA SER A 32 0.65 2.29 8.92
C SER A 32 2.16 2.28 9.01
N VAL A 33 2.76 3.46 9.05
CA VAL A 33 4.21 3.64 9.20
C VAL A 33 4.46 4.31 10.53
N PRO A 34 4.90 3.57 11.57
CA PRO A 34 5.20 4.16 12.86
C PRO A 34 6.44 5.06 12.78
N TYR A 35 6.44 6.11 13.58
CA TYR A 35 7.61 6.98 13.71
C TYR A 35 7.70 7.53 15.14
N VAL A 36 8.86 8.05 15.49
CA VAL A 36 9.08 8.68 16.79
C VAL A 36 9.12 10.19 16.59
N ARG A 37 8.28 10.91 17.34
CA ARG A 37 8.24 12.36 17.30
C ARG A 37 9.45 12.97 18.01
N ASN A 38 9.69 14.27 17.77
CA ASN A 38 10.77 15.01 18.39
C ASN A 38 10.67 15.04 19.93
N ASP A 39 9.46 14.92 20.48
CA ASP A 39 9.22 14.86 21.92
C ASP A 39 9.36 13.45 22.51
N GLY A 40 9.80 12.48 21.72
CA GLY A 40 9.95 11.10 22.14
C GLY A 40 8.69 10.26 22.09
N LYS A 41 7.54 10.85 21.78
CA LYS A 41 6.28 10.14 21.67
C LYS A 41 6.18 9.42 20.34
N GLN A 42 5.48 8.29 20.33
CA GLN A 42 5.25 7.55 19.10
C GLN A 42 4.10 8.15 18.30
N GLY A 43 4.31 8.25 16.99
CA GLY A 43 3.30 8.65 16.05
C GLY A 43 3.13 7.58 14.98
N GLU A 44 2.14 7.79 14.11
CA GLU A 44 1.80 6.84 13.05
C GLU A 44 1.32 7.61 11.83
N ASP A 45 1.94 7.35 10.68
CA ASP A 45 1.47 7.85 9.40
C ASP A 45 0.60 6.76 8.76
N VAL A 46 -0.67 7.08 8.52
CA VAL A 46 -1.61 6.16 7.90
C VAL A 46 -1.84 6.61 6.47
N MET A 47 -1.63 5.72 5.51
CA MET A 47 -1.78 6.02 4.10
C MET A 47 -2.65 4.98 3.42
N VAL A 48 -3.55 5.43 2.56
CA VAL A 48 -4.35 4.55 1.71
C VAL A 48 -3.69 4.52 0.34
N CYS A 49 -3.22 3.35 -0.06
CA CYS A 49 -2.43 3.16 -1.27
C CYS A 49 -3.16 2.31 -2.28
N ASP A 50 -3.00 2.64 -3.57
CA ASP A 50 -3.42 1.76 -4.66
C ASP A 50 -2.37 0.66 -4.83
N HIS A 51 -2.81 -0.60 -4.85
CA HIS A 51 -1.92 -1.73 -5.05
C HIS A 51 -2.51 -2.67 -6.09
N ILE A 52 -1.77 -2.88 -7.17
CA ILE A 52 -2.23 -3.73 -8.27
C ILE A 52 -1.89 -5.19 -7.94
N CYS A 53 -2.91 -6.04 -7.97
CA CYS A 53 -2.78 -7.47 -7.71
C CYS A 53 -3.33 -8.24 -8.90
N GLY A 54 -2.49 -9.10 -9.48
CA GLY A 54 -2.90 -9.92 -10.61
C GLY A 54 -3.16 -11.38 -10.29
N ASN A 55 -3.02 -11.78 -9.03
CA ASN A 55 -3.07 -13.18 -8.64
C ASN A 55 -3.84 -13.36 -7.32
N PRO A 56 -4.88 -14.23 -7.29
CA PRO A 56 -5.63 -14.49 -6.05
C PRO A 56 -4.77 -15.02 -4.90
N ASP A 57 -3.74 -15.81 -5.19
CA ASP A 57 -2.84 -16.32 -4.15
C ASP A 57 -2.06 -15.18 -3.49
N TYR A 58 -1.69 -14.17 -4.26
CA TYR A 58 -1.02 -12.99 -3.73
C TYR A 58 -1.94 -12.21 -2.79
N VAL A 59 -3.21 -12.05 -3.17
CA VAL A 59 -4.21 -11.37 -2.33
C VAL A 59 -4.38 -12.11 -1.00
N LYS A 60 -4.39 -13.43 -1.04
CA LYS A 60 -4.45 -14.25 0.18
C LYS A 60 -3.23 -14.00 1.07
N GLN A 61 -2.04 -13.90 0.48
CA GLN A 61 -0.84 -13.55 1.23
C GLN A 61 -0.93 -12.18 1.87
N LEU A 62 -1.51 -11.20 1.19
CA LEU A 62 -1.72 -9.87 1.75
C LEU A 62 -2.59 -9.93 3.00
N HIS A 63 -3.68 -10.70 2.96
CA HIS A 63 -4.55 -10.88 4.12
C HIS A 63 -3.84 -11.57 5.28
N GLU A 64 -3.00 -12.55 4.98
CA GLU A 64 -2.20 -13.22 6.01
C GLU A 64 -1.21 -12.27 6.67
N LEU A 65 -0.55 -11.42 5.87
CA LEU A 65 0.38 -10.41 6.40
C LEU A 65 -0.35 -9.38 7.25
N MET A 66 -1.57 -9.00 6.86
CA MET A 66 -2.40 -8.09 7.63
C MET A 66 -2.79 -8.71 8.98
N GLU A 67 -3.28 -9.93 8.96
CA GLU A 67 -3.74 -10.62 10.17
C GLU A 67 -2.60 -10.90 11.15
N SER A 68 -1.42 -11.25 10.65
CA SER A 68 -0.25 -11.51 11.50
C SER A 68 0.43 -10.23 11.97
N GLN A 69 0.05 -9.08 11.42
CA GLN A 69 0.68 -7.79 11.69
C GLN A 69 2.19 -7.82 11.47
N ALA A 70 2.60 -8.49 10.39
CA ALA A 70 4.01 -8.61 10.04
C ALA A 70 4.60 -7.25 9.69
N GLU A 71 5.82 -7.01 10.14
CA GLU A 71 6.58 -5.82 9.78
C GLU A 71 7.05 -5.98 8.33
N LEU A 72 6.74 -4.98 7.50
CA LEU A 72 6.97 -5.03 6.06
C LEU A 72 7.79 -3.84 5.60
N ASP A 73 8.65 -4.08 4.61
CA ASP A 73 9.28 -3.02 3.84
C ASP A 73 8.34 -2.67 2.68
N LEU A 74 7.86 -1.43 2.68
CA LEU A 74 6.86 -0.94 1.75
C LEU A 74 7.51 0.03 0.77
N THR A 75 7.44 -0.29 -0.52
CA THR A 75 7.89 0.62 -1.57
C THR A 75 6.71 1.45 -2.03
N ILE A 76 6.74 2.73 -1.71
CA ILE A 76 5.62 3.65 -1.93
C ILE A 76 6.04 4.72 -2.93
N SER A 77 5.16 5.01 -3.87
CA SER A 77 5.34 6.06 -4.86
C SER A 77 4.24 7.10 -4.70
N PHE A 78 4.63 8.37 -4.72
CA PHE A 78 3.70 9.49 -4.70
C PHE A 78 3.72 10.15 -6.08
N SER A 79 2.53 10.45 -6.60
CA SER A 79 2.42 11.22 -7.84
C SER A 79 1.33 12.27 -7.69
N LEU A 80 1.60 13.45 -8.25
CA LEU A 80 0.61 14.52 -8.35
C LEU A 80 -0.03 14.43 -9.72
N ARG A 81 -1.36 14.44 -9.75
CA ARG A 81 -2.12 14.53 -10.99
C ARG A 81 -2.99 15.77 -10.94
N GLU A 82 -3.01 16.50 -12.05
CA GLU A 82 -3.87 17.64 -12.22
C GLU A 82 -5.02 17.26 -13.15
N TYR A 83 -6.23 17.50 -12.68
CA TYR A 83 -7.44 17.23 -13.46
C TYR A 83 -8.45 18.34 -13.21
N ASN A 84 -8.89 19.02 -14.28
CA ASN A 84 -9.84 20.13 -14.20
C ASN A 84 -9.41 21.24 -13.25
N GLY A 85 -8.11 21.55 -13.19
CA GLY A 85 -7.58 22.59 -12.34
C GLY A 85 -7.43 22.19 -10.86
N LYS A 86 -7.69 20.93 -10.54
CA LYS A 86 -7.50 20.40 -9.19
C LYS A 86 -6.32 19.46 -9.15
N GLU A 87 -5.54 19.56 -8.08
CA GLU A 87 -4.41 18.68 -7.83
C GLU A 87 -4.83 17.50 -6.97
N PHE A 88 -4.47 16.31 -7.40
CA PHE A 88 -4.72 15.07 -6.65
C PHE A 88 -3.40 14.37 -6.38
N THR A 89 -3.18 14.01 -5.12
CA THR A 89 -2.05 13.16 -4.75
C THR A 89 -2.47 11.71 -4.87
N ASN A 90 -1.74 10.94 -5.68
CA ASN A 90 -1.97 9.52 -5.84
C ASN A 90 -0.83 8.77 -5.14
N ILE A 91 -1.19 7.89 -4.22
CA ILE A 91 -0.24 7.09 -3.45
C ILE A 91 -0.35 5.65 -3.95
N LYS A 92 0.77 5.09 -4.41
CA LYS A 92 0.82 3.73 -4.92
C LYS A 92 1.76 2.89 -4.07
N LEU A 93 1.29 1.71 -3.69
CA LEU A 93 2.15 0.70 -3.09
C LEU A 93 2.67 -0.18 -4.23
N ILE A 94 3.93 0.03 -4.59
CA ILE A 94 4.54 -0.64 -5.74
C ILE A 94 4.93 -2.06 -5.37
N ASN A 95 5.52 -2.23 -4.19
CA ASN A 95 6.01 -3.52 -3.73
C ASN A 95 5.98 -3.57 -2.21
N LEU A 96 5.90 -4.76 -1.68
CA LEU A 96 6.05 -5.00 -0.25
C LEU A 96 6.77 -6.33 -0.04
N SER A 97 7.55 -6.38 1.01
CA SER A 97 8.25 -7.61 1.38
C SER A 97 8.35 -7.69 2.89
N LYS A 98 8.32 -8.92 3.38
CA LYS A 98 8.48 -9.17 4.81
C LYS A 98 9.88 -8.74 5.24
N ARG A 99 9.96 -7.93 6.27
CA ARG A 99 11.25 -7.46 6.77
C ARG A 99 11.97 -8.62 7.46
N ILE A 100 13.20 -8.87 7.02
CA ILE A 100 14.04 -9.88 7.64
C ILE A 100 14.78 -9.20 8.78
N SER A 101 14.44 -9.61 10.02
CA SER A 101 15.20 -9.16 11.17
C SER A 101 16.45 -10.02 11.31
N SER A 102 17.58 -9.36 11.25
CA SER A 102 18.86 -10.03 11.45
C SER A 102 19.23 -10.03 12.93
#